data_6d51d6630cfa04d7448d7711a8b821a8
#
_entry.id   6d51d6630cfa04d7448d7711a8b821a8
#
_cell.length_a   1.000
_cell.length_b   1.000
_cell.length_c   1.000
_cell.angle_alpha   90.00
_cell.angle_beta   90.00
_cell.angle_gamma   90.00
#
_symmetry.space_group_name_H-M   'P 1'
#
loop_
_entity.id
_entity.type
_entity.pdbx_description
1 polymer ?
#
loop_
_entity_poly.entity_id
_entity_poly.type
_entity_poly.pdbx_seq_one_letter_code
_entity_poly.pdbx_strand_id
1 'polypeptide(L)'
;MNGSSYLHINSDLIDRKRLEKSLYMFQSSSPSYVIASSADIARDELTDGAMWEKTYDMCKSFKEKITDTGIKVLENDDMTRLVLNFSNLDITGFDVDDILSNNGIDIEMADLFNIVLIVTPSNTQSDMDVLFDELIKITNNTPKAKSTLNLTPPPICKEKLFPQKAFFSNQRDTKLQNSIGHISCSTVVPYPPGVPVIYTGETIRKEQIDYIEYLETKGVEITGISNGTIAVSEQNNE
;
A
#
# COMPACT_ATOMS: atom_id res chain seq x y z
N MET A 1 -2.61 -2.17 -20.21
CA MET A 1 -2.74 -0.70 -20.23
C MET A 1 -3.39 -0.25 -18.96
N ASN A 2 -2.95 0.85 -18.41
CA ASN A 2 -3.50 1.43 -17.18
C ASN A 2 -4.52 2.53 -17.49
N GLY A 3 -5.45 2.85 -16.58
CA GLY A 3 -6.44 3.93 -16.75
C GLY A 3 -7.86 3.48 -17.06
N SER A 4 -8.17 2.19 -16.90
CA SER A 4 -9.54 1.66 -16.87
C SER A 4 -9.75 0.74 -15.67
N SER A 5 -10.99 0.56 -15.28
CA SER A 5 -11.38 -0.37 -14.22
C SER A 5 -12.77 -0.94 -14.49
N TYR A 6 -13.09 -2.05 -13.83
CA TYR A 6 -14.43 -2.63 -13.83
C TYR A 6 -15.12 -2.35 -12.51
N LEU A 7 -16.39 -2.01 -12.58
CA LEU A 7 -17.26 -1.91 -11.42
C LEU A 7 -18.27 -3.06 -11.46
N HIS A 8 -18.09 -4.02 -10.56
CA HIS A 8 -19.00 -5.16 -10.42
C HIS A 8 -20.10 -4.82 -9.40
N ILE A 9 -21.35 -5.03 -9.78
CA ILE A 9 -22.50 -4.80 -8.92
C ILE A 9 -23.30 -6.10 -8.84
N ASN A 10 -23.24 -6.74 -7.70
CA ASN A 10 -24.00 -7.95 -7.39
C ASN A 10 -24.73 -7.80 -6.05
N SER A 11 -25.56 -6.73 -5.95
CA SER A 11 -26.29 -6.44 -4.71
C SER A 11 -27.52 -5.58 -5.02
N ASP A 12 -28.62 -5.86 -4.35
CA ASP A 12 -29.84 -5.06 -4.38
C ASP A 12 -29.80 -3.88 -3.39
N LEU A 13 -28.74 -3.78 -2.56
CA LEU A 13 -28.55 -2.65 -1.64
C LEU A 13 -28.06 -1.38 -2.36
N ILE A 14 -27.63 -1.49 -3.61
CA ILE A 14 -27.10 -0.39 -4.41
C ILE A 14 -28.18 0.17 -5.33
N ASP A 15 -28.52 1.44 -5.15
CA ASP A 15 -29.35 2.18 -6.12
C ASP A 15 -28.57 2.41 -7.40
N ARG A 16 -28.84 1.59 -8.42
CA ARG A 16 -28.17 1.63 -9.72
C ARG A 16 -28.30 2.98 -10.41
N LYS A 17 -29.47 3.64 -10.31
CA LYS A 17 -29.67 4.96 -10.95
C LYS A 17 -28.81 6.04 -10.29
N ARG A 18 -28.67 5.99 -8.96
CA ARG A 18 -27.79 6.92 -8.24
C ARG A 18 -26.32 6.67 -8.60
N LEU A 19 -25.93 5.40 -8.67
CA LEU A 19 -24.59 5.02 -9.07
C LEU A 19 -24.25 5.48 -10.48
N GLU A 20 -25.12 5.24 -11.46
CA GLU A 20 -24.95 5.70 -12.85
C GLU A 20 -24.78 7.22 -12.93
N LYS A 21 -25.58 7.98 -12.17
CA LYS A 21 -25.42 9.44 -12.09
C LYS A 21 -24.06 9.85 -11.53
N SER A 22 -23.60 9.15 -10.49
CA SER A 22 -22.29 9.42 -9.86
C SER A 22 -21.15 9.10 -10.85
N LEU A 23 -21.22 7.96 -11.51
CA LEU A 23 -20.25 7.60 -12.55
C LEU A 23 -20.21 8.65 -13.67
N TYR A 24 -21.36 9.09 -14.14
CA TYR A 24 -21.43 10.12 -15.19
C TYR A 24 -20.76 11.44 -14.77
N MET A 25 -20.84 11.83 -13.49
CA MET A 25 -20.19 13.04 -12.98
C MET A 25 -18.67 12.93 -12.88
N PHE A 26 -18.14 11.72 -12.64
CA PHE A 26 -16.71 11.52 -12.36
C PHE A 26 -15.95 10.86 -13.50
N GLN A 27 -16.63 10.31 -14.49
CA GLN A 27 -15.99 9.72 -15.67
C GLN A 27 -15.48 10.78 -16.64
N SER A 28 -14.44 10.40 -17.40
CA SER A 28 -13.97 11.22 -18.51
C SER A 28 -15.03 11.29 -19.62
N SER A 29 -15.24 12.48 -20.18
CA SER A 29 -16.09 12.69 -21.36
C SER A 29 -15.42 12.24 -22.66
N SER A 30 -14.11 11.96 -22.65
CA SER A 30 -13.30 11.57 -23.80
C SER A 30 -12.54 10.28 -23.50
N PRO A 31 -13.24 9.12 -23.46
CA PRO A 31 -12.58 7.84 -23.14
C PRO A 31 -11.58 7.46 -24.24
N SER A 32 -10.46 6.87 -23.84
CA SER A 32 -9.53 6.26 -24.78
C SER A 32 -10.08 4.91 -25.25
N TYR A 33 -10.44 4.79 -26.51
CA TYR A 33 -10.91 3.52 -27.07
C TYR A 33 -9.83 2.42 -27.06
N VAL A 34 -8.55 2.80 -27.10
CA VAL A 34 -7.43 1.84 -26.99
C VAL A 34 -7.42 1.20 -25.61
N ILE A 35 -7.60 2.00 -24.55
CA ILE A 35 -7.68 1.51 -23.17
C ILE A 35 -8.95 0.67 -22.96
N ALA A 36 -10.10 1.15 -23.47
CA ALA A 36 -11.36 0.42 -23.37
C ALA A 36 -11.30 -0.94 -24.09
N SER A 37 -10.72 -0.99 -25.28
CA SER A 37 -10.53 -2.24 -26.05
C SER A 37 -9.60 -3.20 -25.31
N SER A 38 -8.51 -2.72 -24.72
CA SER A 38 -7.61 -3.53 -23.92
C SER A 38 -8.32 -4.16 -22.70
N ALA A 39 -9.19 -3.39 -22.05
CA ALA A 39 -9.99 -3.91 -20.94
C ALA A 39 -10.97 -5.00 -21.44
N ASP A 40 -11.70 -4.76 -22.54
CA ASP A 40 -12.67 -5.74 -23.06
C ASP A 40 -12.01 -7.04 -23.51
N ILE A 41 -10.84 -6.98 -24.13
CA ILE A 41 -10.05 -8.17 -24.49
C ILE A 41 -9.64 -8.93 -23.21
N ALA A 42 -9.11 -8.24 -22.21
CA ALA A 42 -8.73 -8.88 -20.96
C ALA A 42 -9.93 -9.55 -20.27
N ARG A 43 -11.09 -8.92 -20.27
CA ARG A 43 -12.34 -9.51 -19.76
C ARG A 43 -12.70 -10.81 -20.49
N ASP A 44 -12.59 -10.81 -21.81
CA ASP A 44 -12.93 -11.98 -22.64
C ASP A 44 -11.97 -13.14 -22.39
N GLU A 45 -10.67 -12.87 -22.41
CA GLU A 45 -9.62 -13.88 -22.18
C GLU A 45 -9.71 -14.54 -20.80
N LEU A 46 -10.16 -13.81 -19.76
CA LEU A 46 -10.24 -14.28 -18.39
C LEU A 46 -11.60 -14.89 -18.00
N THR A 47 -12.52 -15.03 -18.97
CA THR A 47 -13.89 -15.50 -18.68
C THR A 47 -13.97 -16.97 -18.31
N ASP A 48 -13.12 -17.84 -18.85
CA ASP A 48 -13.18 -19.28 -18.62
C ASP A 48 -12.60 -19.73 -17.25
N GLY A 49 -11.88 -18.86 -16.57
CA GLY A 49 -11.30 -19.11 -15.26
C GLY A 49 -10.08 -20.03 -15.24
N ALA A 50 -9.79 -20.79 -16.28
CA ALA A 50 -8.71 -21.78 -16.29
C ALA A 50 -7.32 -21.14 -16.07
N MET A 51 -7.11 -19.94 -16.59
CA MET A 51 -5.87 -19.19 -16.37
C MET A 51 -5.68 -18.83 -14.89
N TRP A 52 -6.77 -18.50 -14.20
CA TRP A 52 -6.75 -18.17 -12.79
C TRP A 52 -6.51 -19.39 -11.90
N GLU A 53 -7.09 -20.56 -12.23
CA GLU A 53 -6.84 -21.80 -11.52
C GLU A 53 -5.36 -22.16 -11.55
N LYS A 54 -4.73 -22.09 -12.73
CA LYS A 54 -3.28 -22.30 -12.89
C LYS A 54 -2.47 -21.32 -12.05
N THR A 55 -2.84 -20.03 -12.08
CA THR A 55 -2.15 -18.99 -11.29
C THR A 55 -2.29 -19.24 -9.79
N TYR A 56 -3.48 -19.63 -9.35
CA TYR A 56 -3.76 -19.99 -7.97
C TYR A 56 -2.86 -21.15 -7.50
N ASP A 57 -2.80 -22.25 -8.26
CA ASP A 57 -1.98 -23.42 -7.92
C ASP A 57 -0.49 -23.07 -7.87
N MET A 58 -0.02 -22.22 -8.78
CA MET A 58 1.34 -21.71 -8.81
C MET A 58 1.66 -20.89 -7.56
N CYS A 59 0.79 -19.97 -7.16
CA CYS A 59 0.94 -19.17 -5.94
C CYS A 59 0.90 -20.03 -4.68
N LYS A 60 0.00 -21.02 -4.62
CA LYS A 60 -0.09 -21.95 -3.50
C LYS A 60 1.19 -22.75 -3.34
N SER A 61 1.69 -23.33 -4.42
CA SER A 61 2.96 -24.09 -4.42
C SER A 61 4.14 -23.21 -4.00
N PHE A 62 4.16 -21.94 -4.44
CA PHE A 62 5.19 -20.98 -4.05
C PHE A 62 5.14 -20.65 -2.56
N LYS A 63 3.94 -20.39 -2.00
CA LYS A 63 3.76 -20.12 -0.56
C LYS A 63 4.25 -21.30 0.29
N GLU A 64 3.95 -22.51 -0.10
CA GLU A 64 4.42 -23.74 0.59
C GLU A 64 5.96 -23.81 0.59
N LYS A 65 6.59 -23.65 -0.56
CA LYS A 65 8.05 -23.69 -0.70
C LYS A 65 8.77 -22.58 0.07
N ILE A 66 8.26 -21.34 0.01
CA ILE A 66 8.95 -20.19 0.60
C ILE A 66 8.87 -20.19 2.13
N THR A 67 7.83 -20.76 2.70
CA THR A 67 7.66 -20.88 4.16
C THR A 67 8.79 -21.69 4.79
N ASP A 68 9.30 -22.70 4.11
CA ASP A 68 10.40 -23.53 4.57
C ASP A 68 11.75 -22.79 4.64
N THR A 69 11.84 -21.63 4.02
CA THR A 69 13.08 -20.80 3.98
C THR A 69 13.24 -19.86 5.18
N GLY A 70 12.20 -19.73 6.02
CA GLY A 70 12.16 -18.80 7.13
C GLY A 70 11.61 -17.42 6.79
N ILE A 71 11.26 -17.14 5.53
CA ILE A 71 10.47 -15.97 5.13
C ILE A 71 9.02 -16.25 5.54
N LYS A 72 8.40 -15.30 6.26
CA LYS A 72 7.00 -15.43 6.63
C LYS A 72 6.11 -15.01 5.48
N VAL A 73 5.11 -15.81 5.17
CA VAL A 73 4.03 -15.42 4.27
C VAL A 73 2.88 -14.87 5.11
N LEU A 74 2.45 -13.64 4.85
CA LEU A 74 1.26 -13.07 5.49
C LEU A 74 0.02 -13.49 4.71
N GLU A 75 -0.92 -14.11 5.43
CA GLU A 75 -2.17 -14.57 4.83
C GLU A 75 -3.10 -13.39 4.50
N ASN A 76 -3.78 -13.50 3.37
CA ASN A 76 -4.81 -12.59 2.91
C ASN A 76 -5.84 -13.33 2.05
N ASP A 77 -6.95 -12.68 1.71
CA ASP A 77 -8.05 -13.28 0.96
C ASP A 77 -7.75 -13.47 -0.54
N ASP A 78 -6.72 -12.78 -1.07
CA ASP A 78 -6.31 -12.88 -2.47
C ASP A 78 -5.04 -13.72 -2.60
N MET A 79 -5.18 -14.97 -3.02
CA MET A 79 -4.06 -15.89 -3.19
C MET A 79 -3.00 -15.40 -4.17
N THR A 80 -3.36 -14.57 -5.13
CA THR A 80 -2.45 -14.04 -6.15
C THR A 80 -1.61 -12.85 -5.65
N ARG A 81 -1.95 -12.29 -4.50
CA ARG A 81 -1.15 -11.28 -3.80
C ARG A 81 -0.27 -11.97 -2.76
N LEU A 82 1.00 -12.09 -3.08
CA LEU A 82 1.98 -12.68 -2.17
C LEU A 82 2.56 -11.57 -1.29
N VAL A 83 2.34 -11.65 0.01
CA VAL A 83 2.91 -10.73 0.99
C VAL A 83 3.97 -11.47 1.78
N LEU A 84 5.23 -11.10 1.57
CA LEU A 84 6.39 -11.73 2.19
C LEU A 84 6.98 -10.81 3.25
N ASN A 85 7.17 -11.33 4.46
CA ASN A 85 7.65 -10.56 5.60
C ASN A 85 9.06 -10.97 6.00
N PHE A 86 9.95 -9.99 6.11
CA PHE A 86 11.38 -10.14 6.40
C PHE A 86 11.75 -9.71 7.82
N SER A 87 10.81 -9.47 8.72
CA SER A 87 11.08 -8.98 10.07
C SER A 87 12.00 -9.87 10.92
N ASN A 88 12.24 -11.10 10.51
CA ASN A 88 13.17 -12.03 11.14
C ASN A 88 14.62 -11.86 10.65
N LEU A 89 14.86 -11.09 9.61
CA LEU A 89 16.14 -10.85 8.99
C LEU A 89 16.57 -9.39 9.23
N ASP A 90 17.86 -9.15 9.22
CA ASP A 90 18.42 -7.79 9.38
C ASP A 90 18.45 -7.07 8.01
N ILE A 91 17.28 -6.92 7.40
CA ILE A 91 17.05 -6.28 6.11
C ILE A 91 15.65 -5.66 6.09
N THR A 92 15.50 -4.56 5.38
CA THR A 92 14.17 -3.96 5.15
C THR A 92 13.52 -4.49 3.88
N GLY A 93 12.19 -4.37 3.77
CA GLY A 93 11.52 -4.67 2.50
C GLY A 93 12.00 -3.79 1.35
N PHE A 94 12.41 -2.55 1.63
CA PHE A 94 13.01 -1.64 0.63
C PHE A 94 14.35 -2.18 0.09
N ASP A 95 15.22 -2.67 0.99
CA ASP A 95 16.49 -3.29 0.56
C ASP A 95 16.24 -4.54 -0.30
N VAL A 96 15.20 -5.31 0.05
CA VAL A 96 14.78 -6.49 -0.75
C VAL A 96 14.28 -6.06 -2.12
N ASP A 97 13.46 -5.01 -2.21
CA ASP A 97 12.99 -4.44 -3.46
C ASP A 97 14.16 -4.00 -4.35
N ASP A 98 15.11 -3.25 -3.80
CA ASP A 98 16.31 -2.81 -4.51
C ASP A 98 17.11 -4.01 -5.06
N ILE A 99 17.29 -5.06 -4.26
CA ILE A 99 18.00 -6.27 -4.69
C ILE A 99 17.26 -6.97 -5.82
N LEU A 100 15.94 -7.15 -5.69
CA LEU A 100 15.11 -7.81 -6.70
C LEU A 100 15.08 -7.01 -8.00
N SER A 101 14.87 -5.70 -7.92
CA SER A 101 14.85 -4.80 -9.07
C SER A 101 16.18 -4.80 -9.83
N ASN A 102 17.32 -4.79 -9.13
CA ASN A 102 18.65 -4.92 -9.75
C ASN A 102 18.86 -6.26 -10.48
N ASN A 103 18.07 -7.29 -10.14
CA ASN A 103 18.08 -8.59 -10.81
C ASN A 103 16.90 -8.74 -11.81
N GLY A 104 16.21 -7.64 -12.15
CA GLY A 104 15.16 -7.61 -13.16
C GLY A 104 13.80 -8.16 -12.67
N ILE A 105 13.57 -8.15 -11.36
CA ILE A 105 12.30 -8.55 -10.75
C ILE A 105 11.68 -7.32 -10.11
N ASP A 106 10.62 -6.80 -10.74
CA ASP A 106 9.83 -5.70 -10.19
C ASP A 106 8.72 -6.24 -9.31
N ILE A 107 8.53 -5.61 -8.16
CA ILE A 107 7.46 -5.94 -7.20
C ILE A 107 6.39 -4.87 -7.20
N GLU A 108 5.23 -5.12 -6.56
CA GLU A 108 4.15 -4.12 -6.47
C GLU A 108 4.49 -3.01 -5.49
N MET A 109 4.95 -3.35 -4.30
CA MET A 109 5.39 -2.40 -3.29
C MET A 109 6.22 -3.06 -2.20
N ALA A 110 6.97 -2.24 -1.48
CA ALA A 110 7.68 -2.60 -0.27
C ALA A 110 7.31 -1.68 0.90
N ASP A 111 7.45 -2.17 2.13
CA ASP A 111 7.50 -1.37 3.34
C ASP A 111 8.71 -1.80 4.20
N LEU A 112 8.80 -1.34 5.45
CA LEU A 112 9.94 -1.67 6.32
C LEU A 112 10.18 -3.16 6.49
N PHE A 113 9.14 -3.99 6.43
CA PHE A 113 9.24 -5.41 6.75
C PHE A 113 8.72 -6.32 5.65
N ASN A 114 7.97 -5.79 4.72
CA ASN A 114 7.23 -6.57 3.75
C ASN A 114 7.57 -6.17 2.34
N ILE A 115 7.41 -7.14 1.43
CA ILE A 115 7.21 -6.90 0.01
C ILE A 115 5.86 -7.50 -0.41
N VAL A 116 5.23 -6.86 -1.38
CA VAL A 116 3.99 -7.32 -1.99
C VAL A 116 4.23 -7.61 -3.47
N LEU A 117 3.87 -8.80 -3.90
CA LEU A 117 3.91 -9.20 -5.30
C LEU A 117 2.50 -9.47 -5.79
N ILE A 118 2.21 -9.10 -7.03
CA ILE A 118 0.98 -9.45 -7.73
C ILE A 118 1.33 -10.46 -8.81
N VAL A 119 0.85 -11.69 -8.65
CA VAL A 119 1.02 -12.74 -9.64
C VAL A 119 -0.20 -12.74 -10.56
N THR A 120 0.02 -12.66 -11.85
CA THR A 120 -1.03 -12.59 -12.85
C THR A 120 -1.05 -13.87 -13.72
N PRO A 121 -2.12 -14.11 -14.47
CA PRO A 121 -2.15 -15.23 -15.43
C PRO A 121 -1.07 -15.17 -16.51
N SER A 122 -0.43 -14.02 -16.71
CA SER A 122 0.70 -13.89 -17.64
C SER A 122 2.02 -14.37 -17.08
N ASN A 123 2.14 -14.54 -15.75
CA ASN A 123 3.34 -15.09 -15.15
C ASN A 123 3.47 -16.57 -15.39
N THR A 124 4.70 -17.04 -15.51
CA THR A 124 5.05 -18.44 -15.76
C THR A 124 5.65 -19.08 -14.52
N GLN A 125 5.74 -20.43 -14.52
CA GLN A 125 6.46 -21.14 -13.47
C GLN A 125 7.95 -20.73 -13.43
N SER A 126 8.54 -20.43 -14.57
CA SER A 126 9.93 -19.94 -14.65
C SER A 126 10.13 -18.62 -13.91
N ASP A 127 9.15 -17.70 -13.98
CA ASP A 127 9.22 -16.43 -13.26
C ASP A 127 9.20 -16.67 -11.75
N MET A 128 8.34 -17.59 -11.29
CA MET A 128 8.27 -17.95 -9.87
C MET A 128 9.53 -18.66 -9.37
N ASP A 129 10.15 -19.48 -10.21
CA ASP A 129 11.40 -20.17 -9.86
C ASP A 129 12.57 -19.16 -9.77
N VAL A 130 12.66 -18.19 -10.68
CA VAL A 130 13.65 -17.11 -10.63
C VAL A 130 13.46 -16.27 -9.36
N LEU A 131 12.22 -15.88 -9.06
CA LEU A 131 11.91 -15.14 -7.83
C LEU A 131 12.32 -15.95 -6.58
N PHE A 132 12.00 -17.24 -6.54
CA PHE A 132 12.36 -18.12 -5.43
C PHE A 132 13.86 -18.18 -5.22
N ASP A 133 14.63 -18.38 -6.28
CA ASP A 133 16.09 -18.49 -6.22
C ASP A 133 16.74 -17.18 -5.72
N GLU A 134 16.22 -16.00 -6.13
CA GLU A 134 16.72 -14.71 -5.64
C GLU A 134 16.37 -14.51 -4.15
N LEU A 135 15.18 -14.87 -3.72
CA LEU A 135 14.80 -14.82 -2.31
C LEU A 135 15.65 -15.74 -1.43
N ILE A 136 16.01 -16.92 -1.92
CA ILE A 136 16.95 -17.83 -1.24
C ILE A 136 18.34 -17.19 -1.10
N LYS A 137 18.84 -16.53 -2.14
CA LYS A 137 20.13 -15.81 -2.07
C LYS A 137 20.08 -14.71 -1.00
N ILE A 138 18.99 -13.95 -0.96
CA ILE A 138 18.79 -12.91 0.06
C ILE A 138 18.82 -13.50 1.46
N THR A 139 18.05 -14.57 1.72
CA THR A 139 18.00 -15.20 3.05
C THR A 139 19.35 -15.77 3.49
N ASN A 140 20.09 -16.38 2.58
CA ASN A 140 21.39 -16.97 2.88
C ASN A 140 22.48 -15.92 3.15
N ASN A 141 22.37 -14.72 2.56
CA ASN A 141 23.34 -13.65 2.70
C ASN A 141 22.98 -12.64 3.80
N THR A 142 21.78 -12.73 4.38
CA THR A 142 21.28 -11.78 5.36
C THR A 142 21.29 -12.39 6.76
N PRO A 143 21.92 -11.72 7.76
CA PRO A 143 21.88 -12.17 9.13
C PRO A 143 20.46 -12.20 9.69
N LYS A 144 20.22 -13.02 10.70
CA LYS A 144 18.97 -12.94 11.47
C LYS A 144 18.92 -11.62 12.26
N ALA A 145 17.76 -11.02 12.32
CA ALA A 145 17.52 -9.83 13.11
C ALA A 145 17.83 -10.09 14.60
N LYS A 146 18.61 -9.20 15.20
CA LYS A 146 18.99 -9.30 16.63
C LYS A 146 17.80 -9.06 17.57
N SER A 147 16.80 -8.32 17.13
CA SER A 147 15.53 -8.08 17.81
C SER A 147 14.44 -7.88 16.76
N THR A 148 13.27 -8.45 17.00
CA THR A 148 12.09 -8.09 16.20
C THR A 148 11.69 -6.68 16.59
N LEU A 149 11.82 -5.74 15.67
CA LEU A 149 11.26 -4.40 15.82
C LEU A 149 9.72 -4.53 15.79
N ASN A 150 9.11 -4.46 16.97
CA ASN A 150 7.65 -4.31 17.09
C ASN A 150 7.29 -2.84 16.86
N LEU A 151 7.38 -2.40 15.62
CA LEU A 151 6.87 -1.10 15.22
C LEU A 151 5.39 -1.25 14.88
N THR A 152 4.54 -0.96 15.85
CA THR A 152 3.09 -0.93 15.63
C THR A 152 2.71 0.47 15.18
N PRO A 153 2.03 0.61 14.02
CA PRO A 153 1.47 1.89 13.63
C PRO A 153 0.60 2.48 14.75
N PRO A 154 0.64 3.78 14.98
CA PRO A 154 -0.20 4.40 16.00
C PRO A 154 -1.68 4.16 15.67
N PRO A 155 -2.55 4.02 16.68
CA PRO A 155 -3.97 3.81 16.45
C PRO A 155 -4.58 5.04 15.77
N ILE A 156 -5.55 4.79 14.87
CA ILE A 156 -6.33 5.83 14.23
C ILE A 156 -7.05 6.65 15.31
N CYS A 157 -6.89 7.96 15.25
CA CYS A 157 -7.52 8.88 16.19
C CYS A 157 -8.94 9.20 15.75
N LYS A 158 -9.79 9.58 16.72
CA LYS A 158 -11.10 10.14 16.38
C LYS A 158 -10.94 11.54 15.81
N GLU A 159 -11.67 11.83 14.76
CA GLU A 159 -11.78 13.15 14.19
C GLU A 159 -12.33 14.14 15.23
N LYS A 160 -11.73 15.31 15.31
CA LYS A 160 -12.26 16.47 16.05
C LYS A 160 -13.04 17.41 15.13
N LEU A 161 -12.60 17.52 13.89
CA LEU A 161 -13.27 18.23 12.82
C LEU A 161 -13.49 17.31 11.64
N PHE A 162 -14.61 17.48 10.92
CA PHE A 162 -14.74 16.86 9.61
C PHE A 162 -13.59 17.30 8.69
N PRO A 163 -13.02 16.42 7.85
CA PRO A 163 -11.91 16.76 6.97
C PRO A 163 -12.15 18.01 6.13
N GLN A 164 -13.35 18.19 5.59
CA GLN A 164 -13.74 19.38 4.85
C GLN A 164 -13.61 20.66 5.71
N LYS A 165 -14.05 20.61 6.97
CA LYS A 165 -13.97 21.79 7.87
C LYS A 165 -12.54 22.11 8.23
N ALA A 166 -11.72 21.11 8.49
CA ALA A 166 -10.30 21.30 8.78
C ALA A 166 -9.56 21.87 7.55
N PHE A 167 -9.84 21.34 6.35
CA PHE A 167 -9.21 21.79 5.11
C PHE A 167 -9.52 23.27 4.81
N PHE A 168 -10.75 23.74 5.04
CA PHE A 168 -11.17 25.14 4.80
C PHE A 168 -11.05 26.06 6.01
N SER A 169 -10.51 25.60 7.15
CA SER A 169 -10.26 26.45 8.30
C SER A 169 -9.09 27.39 8.06
N ASN A 170 -8.98 28.45 8.90
CA ASN A 170 -7.74 29.21 8.97
C ASN A 170 -6.62 28.28 9.45
N GLN A 171 -5.51 28.28 8.72
CA GLN A 171 -4.41 27.36 8.93
C GLN A 171 -3.11 28.12 9.20
N ARG A 172 -2.25 27.49 9.97
CA ARG A 172 -0.86 27.95 10.14
C ARG A 172 0.10 26.77 10.05
N ASP A 173 1.27 27.02 9.51
CA ASP A 173 2.34 26.03 9.51
C ASP A 173 3.01 25.97 10.89
N THR A 174 3.22 24.77 11.37
CA THR A 174 3.81 24.50 12.68
C THR A 174 4.87 23.43 12.53
N LYS A 175 6.01 23.56 13.22
CA LYS A 175 7.01 22.52 13.27
C LYS A 175 6.38 21.21 13.75
N LEU A 176 6.76 20.09 13.16
CA LEU A 176 6.15 18.79 13.44
C LEU A 176 6.10 18.49 14.94
N GLN A 177 7.19 18.69 15.68
CA GLN A 177 7.26 18.45 17.12
C GLN A 177 6.35 19.38 17.94
N ASN A 178 6.05 20.59 17.43
CA ASN A 178 5.21 21.57 18.10
C ASN A 178 3.72 21.42 17.71
N SER A 179 3.39 20.46 16.83
CA SER A 179 2.03 20.25 16.34
C SER A 179 1.18 19.38 17.25
N ILE A 180 1.79 18.72 18.26
CA ILE A 180 1.09 17.84 19.20
C ILE A 180 -0.05 18.59 19.88
N GLY A 181 -1.24 18.00 19.91
CA GLY A 181 -2.46 18.57 20.49
C GLY A 181 -3.22 19.51 19.56
N HIS A 182 -2.67 19.89 18.40
CA HIS A 182 -3.37 20.68 17.39
C HIS A 182 -4.19 19.78 16.47
N ILE A 183 -5.18 20.38 15.79
CA ILE A 183 -5.97 19.70 14.77
C ILE A 183 -5.22 19.79 13.44
N SER A 184 -4.95 18.65 12.81
CA SER A 184 -4.28 18.62 11.52
C SER A 184 -5.19 19.14 10.40
N CYS A 185 -4.63 19.98 9.55
CA CYS A 185 -5.23 20.40 8.29
C CYS A 185 -4.64 19.65 7.08
N SER A 186 -3.65 18.79 7.33
CA SER A 186 -3.00 17.94 6.33
C SER A 186 -3.21 16.47 6.64
N THR A 187 -3.24 15.65 5.60
CA THR A 187 -3.09 14.20 5.75
C THR A 187 -1.63 13.85 5.58
N VAL A 188 -1.03 13.18 6.58
CA VAL A 188 0.39 12.77 6.57
C VAL A 188 0.48 11.30 6.24
N VAL A 189 1.21 11.00 5.19
CA VAL A 189 1.25 9.66 4.58
C VAL A 189 2.68 9.25 4.31
N PRO A 190 3.18 8.20 4.97
CA PRO A 190 4.39 7.50 4.54
C PRO A 190 4.14 6.80 3.19
N TYR A 191 5.07 6.93 2.26
CA TYR A 191 4.95 6.26 0.96
C TYR A 191 6.26 5.59 0.56
N PRO A 192 6.21 4.32 0.15
CA PRO A 192 5.13 3.34 0.31
C PRO A 192 4.81 3.01 1.78
N PRO A 193 3.64 2.42 2.12
CA PRO A 193 2.56 1.92 1.26
C PRO A 193 1.44 2.95 0.98
N GLY A 194 1.51 4.17 1.48
CA GLY A 194 0.47 5.17 1.26
C GLY A 194 -0.68 5.10 2.28
N VAL A 195 -0.45 4.52 3.46
CA VAL A 195 -1.43 4.49 4.56
C VAL A 195 -1.22 5.71 5.45
N PRO A 196 -2.23 6.59 5.59
CA PRO A 196 -2.11 7.76 6.43
C PRO A 196 -1.82 7.45 7.89
N VAL A 197 -0.88 8.18 8.48
CA VAL A 197 -0.56 8.16 9.92
C VAL A 197 -1.33 9.25 10.65
N ILE A 198 -1.54 10.40 10.00
CA ILE A 198 -2.37 11.50 10.49
C ILE A 198 -3.39 11.84 9.41
N TYR A 199 -4.67 11.88 9.77
CA TYR A 199 -5.74 12.33 8.87
C TYR A 199 -6.09 13.80 9.11
N THR A 200 -6.49 14.48 8.05
CA THR A 200 -7.05 15.84 8.15
C THR A 200 -8.27 15.85 9.09
N GLY A 201 -8.24 16.71 10.09
CA GLY A 201 -9.29 16.82 11.11
C GLY A 201 -9.03 16.07 12.42
N GLU A 202 -7.96 15.26 12.48
CA GLU A 202 -7.54 14.59 13.72
C GLU A 202 -6.74 15.51 14.64
N THR A 203 -6.78 15.23 15.94
CA THR A 203 -5.83 15.80 16.89
C THR A 203 -4.51 15.04 16.82
N ILE A 204 -3.44 15.75 16.50
CA ILE A 204 -2.10 15.19 16.38
C ILE A 204 -1.59 14.72 17.73
N ARG A 205 -1.06 13.50 17.80
CA ARG A 205 -0.54 12.88 19.03
C ARG A 205 0.96 12.63 18.93
N LYS A 206 1.57 12.51 20.09
CA LYS A 206 3.01 12.25 20.21
C LYS A 206 3.40 10.94 19.50
N GLU A 207 2.60 9.88 19.68
CA GLU A 207 2.88 8.56 19.11
C GLU A 207 2.93 8.60 17.57
N GLN A 208 2.11 9.45 16.94
CA GLN A 208 2.12 9.65 15.48
C GLN A 208 3.40 10.38 15.05
N ILE A 209 3.84 11.38 15.80
CA ILE A 209 5.08 12.10 15.51
C ILE A 209 6.29 11.20 15.69
N ASP A 210 6.38 10.47 16.80
CA ASP A 210 7.48 9.53 17.07
C ASP A 210 7.58 8.46 15.96
N TYR A 211 6.43 7.98 15.47
CA TYR A 211 6.36 7.03 14.37
C TYR A 211 6.84 7.61 13.04
N ILE A 212 6.40 8.82 12.71
CA ILE A 212 6.81 9.54 11.49
C ILE A 212 8.34 9.78 11.50
N GLU A 213 8.87 10.33 12.60
CA GLU A 213 10.31 10.58 12.76
C GLU A 213 11.13 9.29 12.63
N TYR A 214 10.63 8.19 13.21
CA TYR A 214 11.29 6.90 13.04
C TYR A 214 11.33 6.45 11.57
N LEU A 215 10.22 6.58 10.84
CA LEU A 215 10.16 6.23 9.41
C LEU A 215 11.13 7.09 8.58
N GLU A 216 11.22 8.39 8.87
CA GLU A 216 12.19 9.29 8.21
C GLU A 216 13.65 8.82 8.44
N THR A 217 13.99 8.32 9.64
CA THR A 217 15.33 7.75 9.90
C THR A 217 15.62 6.49 9.08
N LYS A 218 14.58 5.85 8.54
CA LYS A 218 14.69 4.68 7.66
C LYS A 218 14.61 5.04 6.16
N GLY A 219 14.58 6.33 5.83
CA GLY A 219 14.54 6.79 4.46
C GLY A 219 13.16 6.73 3.81
N VAL A 220 12.09 6.49 4.58
CA VAL A 220 10.72 6.48 4.06
C VAL A 220 10.31 7.91 3.70
N GLU A 221 9.80 8.10 2.49
CA GLU A 221 9.25 9.38 2.06
C GLU A 221 7.93 9.68 2.79
N ILE A 222 7.81 10.88 3.35
CA ILE A 222 6.60 11.31 4.06
C ILE A 222 5.95 12.47 3.31
N THR A 223 4.75 12.25 2.80
CA THR A 223 3.94 13.30 2.19
C THR A 223 3.06 13.99 3.24
N GLY A 224 2.65 15.24 2.98
CA GLY A 224 1.84 16.04 3.91
C GLY A 224 2.66 16.83 4.94
N ILE A 225 3.98 16.70 4.93
CA ILE A 225 4.94 17.49 5.69
C ILE A 225 5.81 18.23 4.68
N SER A 226 6.05 19.51 4.90
CA SER A 226 6.92 20.33 4.04
C SER A 226 7.95 21.07 4.89
N ASN A 227 9.24 20.88 4.60
CA ASN A 227 10.34 21.50 5.36
C ASN A 227 10.24 21.30 6.88
N GLY A 228 9.79 20.12 7.33
CA GLY A 228 9.61 19.79 8.75
C GLY A 228 8.42 20.50 9.42
N THR A 229 7.49 21.05 8.64
CA THR A 229 6.26 21.70 9.12
C THR A 229 5.01 20.99 8.62
N ILE A 230 3.95 21.08 9.39
CA ILE A 230 2.61 20.58 9.09
C ILE A 230 1.59 21.70 9.26
N ALA A 231 0.58 21.75 8.39
CA ALA A 231 -0.52 22.69 8.52
C ALA A 231 -1.48 22.25 9.64
N VAL A 232 -1.74 23.14 10.58
CA VAL A 232 -2.70 22.93 11.69
C VAL A 232 -3.74 24.03 11.72
N SER A 233 -4.93 23.71 12.24
CA SER A 233 -6.00 24.67 12.41
C SER A 233 -5.64 25.73 13.47
N GLU A 234 -5.96 26.98 13.18
CA GLU A 234 -5.91 28.08 14.17
C GLU A 234 -7.06 28.03 15.19
N GLN A 235 -8.11 27.25 14.88
CA GLN A 235 -9.19 27.03 15.84
C GLN A 235 -8.69 26.15 16.98
N ASN A 236 -8.56 26.75 18.17
CA ASN A 236 -8.24 26.02 19.37
C ASN A 236 -9.37 25.02 19.70
N ASN A 237 -8.99 23.88 20.29
CA ASN A 237 -9.91 22.89 20.85
C ASN A 237 -10.82 23.57 21.90
N GLU A 238 -12.00 24.04 21.50
CA GLU A 238 -13.11 24.26 22.41
C GLU A 238 -13.93 22.99 22.57
#